data_7218eac7b0a9971f804bcf813ec08157
#
_entry.id   7218eac7b0a9971f804bcf813ec08157
#
_cell.length_a   1.000
_cell.length_b   1.000
_cell.length_c   1.000
_cell.angle_alpha   90.00
_cell.angle_beta   90.00
_cell.angle_gamma   90.00
#
_symmetry.space_group_name_H-M   'P 1'
#
loop_
_entity.id
_entity.type
_entity.pdbx_description
1 polymer ?
#
loop_
_entity_poly.entity_id
_entity_poly.type
_entity_poly.pdbx_seq_one_letter_code
_entity_poly.pdbx_strand_id
1 'polypeptide(L)'
;MTGQADMERPQVNKLVIVGGGTAGWITAAAFARLLGQRLTIELVESEAIGTVGVGEATIPQIHLFNGALGLDEVEFLRETRGSFKLGISFDGWLRDGHSYMHAFGDVGRGAGLVPFQHYWLRAQRLGRAKPLVRYSLNELAARTMRMQRGRAHPKGREMPYAYHFDAGLYAA
;
A
#
# COMPACT_ATOMS: atom_id res chain seq x y z
N MET A 1 -16.60 17.29 -49.19
CA MET A 1 -15.91 16.06 -48.75
C MET A 1 -14.52 16.46 -48.30
N THR A 2 -14.38 16.81 -47.02
CA THR A 2 -13.10 17.16 -46.41
C THR A 2 -12.58 15.92 -45.71
N GLY A 3 -11.56 15.28 -46.33
CA GLY A 3 -10.86 14.16 -45.73
C GLY A 3 -10.12 14.65 -44.47
N GLN A 4 -10.58 14.21 -43.33
CA GLN A 4 -9.83 14.29 -42.08
C GLN A 4 -8.64 13.34 -42.22
N ALA A 5 -7.45 13.89 -42.45
CA ALA A 5 -6.22 13.14 -42.33
C ALA A 5 -6.14 12.64 -40.87
N ASP A 6 -6.28 11.32 -40.71
CA ASP A 6 -6.02 10.64 -39.45
C ASP A 6 -4.52 10.84 -39.15
N MET A 7 -4.20 11.83 -38.32
CA MET A 7 -2.83 12.04 -37.87
C MET A 7 -2.49 10.85 -36.95
N GLU A 8 -1.81 9.84 -37.51
CA GLU A 8 -1.21 8.76 -36.74
C GLU A 8 -0.39 9.38 -35.61
N ARG A 9 -0.85 9.20 -34.37
CA ARG A 9 -0.09 9.63 -33.20
C ARG A 9 1.21 8.82 -33.16
N PRO A 10 2.38 9.44 -33.01
CA PRO A 10 3.63 8.72 -32.92
C PRO A 10 3.57 7.72 -31.79
N GLN A 11 3.76 6.45 -32.11
CA GLN A 11 3.76 5.39 -31.10
C GLN A 11 5.09 5.40 -30.34
N VAL A 12 5.01 5.52 -29.01
CA VAL A 12 6.19 5.37 -28.14
C VAL A 12 6.59 3.90 -28.13
N ASN A 13 7.79 3.59 -28.60
CA ASN A 13 8.34 2.24 -28.66
C ASN A 13 9.57 2.03 -27.77
N LYS A 14 10.08 3.11 -27.16
CA LYS A 14 11.23 3.07 -26.26
C LYS A 14 10.99 3.94 -25.02
N LEU A 15 11.30 3.40 -23.84
CA LEU A 15 11.28 4.07 -22.55
C LEU A 15 12.69 4.02 -21.95
N VAL A 16 13.22 5.17 -21.58
CA VAL A 16 14.47 5.27 -20.82
C VAL A 16 14.15 5.71 -19.41
N ILE A 17 14.56 4.92 -18.42
CA ILE A 17 14.41 5.19 -16.99
C ILE A 17 15.78 5.58 -16.46
N VAL A 18 15.91 6.78 -15.89
CA VAL A 18 17.15 7.26 -15.29
C VAL A 18 17.01 7.22 -13.78
N GLY A 19 17.78 6.33 -13.15
CA GLY A 19 17.81 6.10 -11.70
C GLY A 19 17.55 4.65 -11.34
N GLY A 20 18.53 3.97 -10.76
CA GLY A 20 18.51 2.55 -10.35
C GLY A 20 18.03 2.33 -8.92
N GLY A 21 17.36 3.29 -8.30
CA GLY A 21 16.71 3.08 -7.00
C GLY A 21 15.41 2.28 -7.12
N THR A 22 14.78 1.98 -5.99
CA THR A 22 13.53 1.20 -5.90
C THR A 22 12.47 1.69 -6.88
N ALA A 23 12.27 3.01 -7.03
CA ALA A 23 11.30 3.58 -7.95
C ALA A 23 11.59 3.27 -9.42
N GLY A 24 12.86 3.31 -9.82
CA GLY A 24 13.29 2.98 -11.19
C GLY A 24 13.03 1.51 -11.52
N TRP A 25 13.47 0.61 -10.67
CA TRP A 25 13.29 -0.83 -10.85
C TRP A 25 11.83 -1.26 -10.81
N ILE A 26 11.01 -0.72 -9.86
CA ILE A 26 9.55 -0.94 -9.82
C ILE A 26 8.89 -0.49 -11.12
N THR A 27 9.30 0.68 -11.64
CA THR A 27 8.75 1.21 -12.89
C THR A 27 9.14 0.32 -14.07
N ALA A 28 10.40 -0.10 -14.16
CA ALA A 28 10.88 -1.01 -15.21
C ALA A 28 10.11 -2.33 -15.19
N ALA A 29 9.98 -2.96 -14.01
CA ALA A 29 9.25 -4.21 -13.84
C ALA A 29 7.77 -4.10 -14.24
N ALA A 30 7.10 -3.01 -13.82
CA ALA A 30 5.71 -2.75 -14.16
C ALA A 30 5.51 -2.63 -15.69
N PHE A 31 6.31 -1.81 -16.35
CA PHE A 31 6.21 -1.63 -17.80
C PHE A 31 6.57 -2.91 -18.57
N ALA A 32 7.61 -3.62 -18.15
CA ALA A 32 7.99 -4.89 -18.76
C ALA A 32 6.84 -5.92 -18.65
N ARG A 33 6.21 -6.01 -17.50
CA ARG A 33 5.12 -6.96 -17.25
C ARG A 33 3.83 -6.59 -17.99
N LEU A 34 3.47 -5.30 -18.00
CA LEU A 34 2.19 -4.83 -18.56
C LEU A 34 2.23 -4.63 -20.06
N LEU A 35 3.35 -4.20 -20.62
CA LEU A 35 3.48 -3.88 -22.06
C LEU A 35 4.24 -4.95 -22.84
N GLY A 36 4.98 -5.82 -22.15
CA GLY A 36 5.72 -6.92 -22.77
C GLY A 36 6.70 -6.41 -23.85
N GLN A 37 6.71 -7.08 -25.01
CA GLN A 37 7.62 -6.75 -26.10
C GLN A 37 7.21 -5.52 -26.94
N ARG A 38 6.12 -4.81 -26.56
CA ARG A 38 5.65 -3.61 -27.28
C ARG A 38 6.50 -2.39 -27.00
N LEU A 39 7.33 -2.44 -25.96
CA LEU A 39 8.12 -1.33 -25.48
C LEU A 39 9.55 -1.81 -25.13
N THR A 40 10.55 -1.19 -25.72
CA THR A 40 11.95 -1.38 -25.29
C THR A 40 12.18 -0.54 -24.05
N ILE A 41 12.65 -1.17 -22.97
CA ILE A 41 12.92 -0.49 -21.70
C ILE A 41 14.42 -0.49 -21.46
N GLU A 42 14.99 0.69 -21.26
CA GLU A 42 16.37 0.86 -20.83
C GLU A 42 16.38 1.53 -19.45
N LEU A 43 17.09 0.96 -18.49
CA LEU A 43 17.32 1.57 -17.20
C LEU A 43 18.79 1.96 -17.10
N VAL A 44 19.04 3.22 -16.74
CA VAL A 44 20.37 3.79 -16.55
C VAL A 44 20.56 4.07 -15.08
N GLU A 45 21.55 3.42 -14.49
CA GLU A 45 21.93 3.63 -13.09
C GLU A 45 23.43 3.92 -12.95
N SER A 46 23.83 4.40 -11.79
CA SER A 46 25.23 4.67 -11.46
C SER A 46 25.69 3.75 -10.35
N GLU A 47 26.73 2.98 -10.57
CA GLU A 47 27.37 2.15 -9.54
C GLU A 47 27.91 2.98 -8.36
N ALA A 48 28.24 4.25 -8.61
CA ALA A 48 28.75 5.17 -7.59
C ALA A 48 27.64 5.75 -6.68
N ILE A 49 26.38 5.73 -7.13
CA ILE A 49 25.23 6.20 -6.37
C ILE A 49 24.48 4.96 -5.89
N GLY A 50 24.82 4.49 -4.70
CA GLY A 50 24.12 3.36 -4.10
C GLY A 50 22.63 3.65 -3.91
N THR A 51 21.83 2.60 -3.83
CA THR A 51 20.40 2.71 -3.45
C THR A 51 20.33 3.34 -2.06
N VAL A 52 19.71 4.50 -1.94
CA VAL A 52 19.39 5.10 -0.64
C VAL A 52 18.27 4.26 -0.05
N GLY A 53 18.64 3.12 0.52
CA GLY A 53 17.70 2.22 1.17
C GLY A 53 17.27 2.81 2.51
N VAL A 54 16.06 3.34 2.54
CA VAL A 54 15.31 3.53 3.78
C VAL A 54 14.40 2.33 3.92
N GLY A 55 14.20 1.80 5.14
CA GLY A 55 13.19 0.75 5.36
C GLY A 55 11.85 1.21 4.81
N GLU A 56 11.30 0.46 3.87
CA GLU A 56 10.05 0.87 3.22
C GLU A 56 8.83 0.43 4.02
N ALA A 57 7.88 1.33 4.08
CA ALA A 57 6.57 1.07 4.67
C ALA A 57 5.48 1.39 3.66
N THR A 58 4.78 0.37 3.23
CA THR A 58 3.77 0.47 2.18
C THR A 58 2.35 0.67 2.71
N ILE A 59 1.40 0.73 1.80
CA ILE A 59 -0.04 0.75 2.03
C ILE A 59 -0.67 -0.47 1.32
N PRO A 60 -1.92 -0.86 1.64
CA PRO A 60 -2.52 -2.10 1.12
C PRO A 60 -2.52 -2.26 -0.40
N GLN A 61 -2.40 -1.18 -1.17
CA GLN A 61 -2.32 -1.20 -2.62
C GLN A 61 -1.10 -1.97 -3.17
N ILE A 62 -0.07 -2.19 -2.35
CA ILE A 62 1.09 -3.00 -2.72
C ILE A 62 0.70 -4.43 -3.15
N HIS A 63 -0.39 -4.98 -2.59
CA HIS A 63 -0.89 -6.30 -3.00
C HIS A 63 -1.33 -6.34 -4.45
N LEU A 64 -1.99 -5.27 -4.93
CA LEU A 64 -2.40 -5.17 -6.33
C LEU A 64 -1.19 -5.09 -7.26
N PHE A 65 -0.18 -4.33 -6.85
CA PHE A 65 1.05 -4.17 -7.61
C PHE A 65 1.83 -5.49 -7.67
N ASN A 66 2.13 -6.11 -6.54
CA ASN A 66 2.85 -7.39 -6.49
C ASN A 66 2.09 -8.50 -7.23
N GLY A 67 0.76 -8.53 -7.09
CA GLY A 67 -0.08 -9.47 -7.82
C GLY A 67 -0.04 -9.26 -9.33
N ALA A 68 -0.02 -8.01 -9.82
CA ALA A 68 0.13 -7.69 -11.24
C ALA A 68 1.50 -8.12 -11.79
N LEU A 69 2.55 -8.06 -10.98
CA LEU A 69 3.88 -8.57 -11.32
C LEU A 69 3.96 -10.10 -11.24
N GLY A 70 3.01 -10.76 -10.57
CA GLY A 70 3.01 -12.21 -10.38
C GLY A 70 3.90 -12.66 -9.22
N LEU A 71 4.24 -11.75 -8.29
CA LEU A 71 5.07 -12.08 -7.13
C LEU A 71 4.26 -12.89 -6.11
N ASP A 72 4.82 -14.01 -5.66
CA ASP A 72 4.28 -14.78 -4.53
C ASP A 72 4.53 -14.05 -3.22
N GLU A 73 3.51 -13.95 -2.37
CA GLU A 73 3.61 -13.19 -1.11
C GLU A 73 4.60 -13.79 -0.12
N VAL A 74 4.67 -15.12 -0.04
CA VAL A 74 5.55 -15.79 0.92
C VAL A 74 7.01 -15.63 0.48
N GLU A 75 7.27 -15.77 -0.81
CA GLU A 75 8.57 -15.53 -1.40
C GLU A 75 8.99 -14.07 -1.23
N PHE A 76 8.11 -13.12 -1.57
CA PHE A 76 8.35 -11.70 -1.34
C PHE A 76 8.74 -11.39 0.11
N LEU A 77 7.97 -11.86 1.08
CA LEU A 77 8.26 -11.61 2.51
C LEU A 77 9.59 -12.23 2.94
N ARG A 78 9.93 -13.41 2.42
CA ARG A 78 11.19 -14.08 2.74
C ARG A 78 12.39 -13.34 2.17
N GLU A 79 12.36 -13.02 0.88
CA GLU A 79 13.48 -12.42 0.17
C GLU A 79 13.72 -10.96 0.59
N THR A 80 12.66 -10.22 0.92
CA THR A 80 12.76 -8.82 1.35
C THR A 80 12.85 -8.63 2.87
N ARG A 81 12.91 -9.73 3.65
CA ARG A 81 12.84 -9.71 5.12
C ARG A 81 11.61 -8.96 5.64
N GLY A 82 10.51 -9.15 4.93
CA GLY A 82 9.29 -8.42 5.12
C GLY A 82 8.52 -8.79 6.39
N SER A 83 7.72 -7.86 6.87
CA SER A 83 6.76 -8.06 7.95
C SER A 83 5.44 -7.35 7.64
N PHE A 84 4.39 -7.70 8.40
CA PHE A 84 3.07 -7.14 8.19
C PHE A 84 2.90 -5.77 8.85
N LYS A 85 2.21 -4.88 8.15
CA LYS A 85 1.84 -3.55 8.59
C LYS A 85 0.32 -3.41 8.62
N LEU A 86 -0.25 -3.03 9.77
CA LEU A 86 -1.69 -2.88 9.96
C LEU A 86 -2.17 -1.43 10.01
N GLY A 87 -1.25 -0.49 9.98
CA GLY A 87 -1.53 0.94 10.05
C GLY A 87 -0.27 1.75 10.33
N ILE A 88 -0.46 3.02 10.68
CA ILE A 88 0.59 3.99 10.99
C ILE A 88 0.28 4.63 12.33
N SER A 89 1.23 4.58 13.26
CA SER A 89 1.13 5.30 14.54
C SER A 89 1.71 6.70 14.40
N PHE A 90 1.01 7.67 14.93
CA PHE A 90 1.42 9.07 14.98
C PHE A 90 1.53 9.51 16.43
N ASP A 91 2.74 9.83 16.86
CA ASP A 91 3.05 10.23 18.21
C ASP A 91 3.51 11.69 18.24
N GLY A 92 2.90 12.52 19.07
CA GLY A 92 3.24 13.94 19.23
C GLY A 92 2.75 14.86 18.08
N TRP A 93 2.08 14.35 17.05
CA TRP A 93 1.70 15.15 15.87
C TRP A 93 0.72 16.29 16.17
N LEU A 94 -0.29 16.04 17.01
CA LEU A 94 -1.26 17.05 17.38
C LEU A 94 -0.75 17.95 18.51
N ARG A 95 -0.13 17.34 19.50
CA ARG A 95 0.49 17.95 20.69
C ARG A 95 1.32 16.92 21.43
N ASP A 96 2.21 17.36 22.29
CA ASP A 96 3.01 16.46 23.11
C ASP A 96 2.14 15.50 23.93
N GLY A 97 2.54 14.23 23.96
CA GLY A 97 1.83 13.14 24.66
C GLY A 97 0.54 12.67 23.96
N HIS A 98 0.18 13.22 22.79
CA HIS A 98 -0.94 12.70 22.00
C HIS A 98 -0.45 11.63 21.03
N SER A 99 -1.11 10.47 21.05
CA SER A 99 -0.85 9.37 20.14
C SER A 99 -2.15 8.85 19.55
N TYR A 100 -2.12 8.54 18.27
CA TYR A 100 -3.22 7.85 17.58
C TYR A 100 -2.68 6.95 16.48
N MET A 101 -3.46 5.96 16.09
CA MET A 101 -3.14 5.07 14.97
C MET A 101 -4.13 5.29 13.82
N HIS A 102 -3.58 5.53 12.64
CA HIS A 102 -4.32 5.40 11.39
C HIS A 102 -4.24 3.94 10.95
N ALA A 103 -5.13 3.13 11.47
CA ALA A 103 -5.21 1.72 11.12
C ALA A 103 -5.80 1.53 9.71
N PHE A 104 -5.33 0.52 9.00
CA PHE A 104 -5.95 0.13 7.73
C PHE A 104 -7.32 -0.48 7.96
N GLY A 105 -8.19 -0.39 6.97
CA GLY A 105 -9.55 -0.92 7.05
C GLY A 105 -10.54 0.01 7.75
N ASP A 106 -11.71 -0.54 8.01
CA ASP A 106 -12.84 0.22 8.54
C ASP A 106 -12.78 0.40 10.05
N VAL A 107 -13.24 1.54 10.52
CA VAL A 107 -13.54 1.80 11.92
C VAL A 107 -15.06 1.74 12.12
N GLY A 108 -15.52 0.74 12.86
CA GLY A 108 -16.92 0.51 13.10
C GLY A 108 -17.73 0.15 11.84
N ARG A 109 -19.05 0.20 11.97
CA ARG A 109 -19.99 -0.04 10.87
C ARG A 109 -21.10 0.99 10.89
N GLY A 110 -21.30 1.67 9.77
CA GLY A 110 -22.45 2.53 9.55
C GLY A 110 -23.77 1.75 9.47
N ALA A 111 -24.89 2.44 9.52
CA ALA A 111 -26.20 1.87 9.30
C ALA A 111 -26.95 2.70 8.24
N GLY A 112 -27.47 2.01 7.23
CA GLY A 112 -28.08 2.66 6.06
C GLY A 112 -27.10 3.61 5.38
N LEU A 113 -27.52 4.84 5.16
CA LEU A 113 -26.72 5.90 4.54
C LEU A 113 -25.86 6.70 5.52
N VAL A 114 -25.92 6.39 6.82
CA VAL A 114 -25.21 7.14 7.86
C VAL A 114 -23.89 6.44 8.21
N PRO A 115 -22.72 7.07 7.97
CA PRO A 115 -21.43 6.54 8.35
C PRO A 115 -21.28 6.37 9.88
N PHE A 116 -20.44 5.41 10.28
CA PHE A 116 -20.24 5.05 11.69
C PHE A 116 -19.84 6.23 12.58
N GLN A 117 -19.01 7.14 12.06
CA GLN A 117 -18.51 8.28 12.84
C GLN A 117 -19.63 9.15 13.44
N HIS A 118 -20.75 9.30 12.76
CA HIS A 118 -21.88 10.09 13.26
C HIS A 118 -22.54 9.43 14.47
N TYR A 119 -22.67 8.09 14.45
CA TYR A 119 -23.17 7.33 15.61
C TYR A 119 -22.20 7.43 16.78
N TRP A 120 -20.91 7.27 16.52
CA TRP A 120 -19.89 7.34 17.55
C TRP A 120 -19.81 8.73 18.20
N LEU A 121 -19.82 9.81 17.41
CA LEU A 121 -19.83 11.19 17.91
C LEU A 121 -21.07 11.47 18.77
N ARG A 122 -22.23 11.00 18.33
CA ARG A 122 -23.47 11.13 19.14
C ARG A 122 -23.35 10.36 20.44
N ALA A 123 -22.88 9.14 20.39
CA ALA A 123 -22.67 8.32 21.61
C ALA A 123 -21.65 8.94 22.56
N GLN A 124 -20.60 9.55 22.02
CA GLN A 124 -19.59 10.26 22.79
C GLN A 124 -20.18 11.45 23.55
N ARG A 125 -20.98 12.27 22.88
CA ARG A 125 -21.69 13.41 23.51
C ARG A 125 -22.63 12.97 24.63
N LEU A 126 -23.14 11.73 24.55
CA LEU A 126 -24.04 11.14 25.58
C LEU A 126 -23.24 10.36 26.65
N GLY A 127 -21.92 10.36 26.63
CA GLY A 127 -21.08 9.60 27.57
C GLY A 127 -21.18 8.07 27.41
N ARG A 128 -21.64 7.57 26.27
CA ARG A 128 -21.89 6.14 26.01
C ARG A 128 -20.93 5.50 25.02
N ALA A 129 -20.06 6.26 24.37
CA ALA A 129 -19.09 5.72 23.40
C ALA A 129 -17.92 5.05 24.12
N LYS A 130 -17.49 3.90 23.61
CA LYS A 130 -16.19 3.34 23.94
C LYS A 130 -15.09 4.10 23.17
N PRO A 131 -13.81 4.03 23.59
CA PRO A 131 -12.70 4.56 22.83
C PRO A 131 -12.72 4.05 21.39
N LEU A 132 -12.31 4.88 20.42
CA LEU A 132 -12.43 4.58 18.98
C LEU A 132 -11.69 3.30 18.58
N VAL A 133 -10.56 3.03 19.20
CA VAL A 133 -9.78 1.78 19.02
C VAL A 133 -10.63 0.52 19.17
N ARG A 134 -11.65 0.53 20.02
CA ARG A 134 -12.53 -0.64 20.23
C ARG A 134 -13.40 -0.99 19.03
N TYR A 135 -13.42 -0.14 18.02
CA TYR A 135 -14.19 -0.31 16.79
C TYR A 135 -13.30 -0.55 15.56
N SER A 136 -11.97 -0.59 15.73
CA SER A 136 -11.01 -0.92 14.67
C SER A 136 -10.36 -2.28 14.93
N LEU A 137 -10.63 -3.23 14.03
CA LEU A 137 -10.02 -4.56 14.12
C LEU A 137 -8.50 -4.48 13.97
N ASN A 138 -8.03 -3.72 12.97
CA ASN A 138 -6.61 -3.56 12.68
C ASN A 138 -5.85 -2.91 13.83
N GLU A 139 -6.41 -1.86 14.44
CA GLU A 139 -5.76 -1.20 15.59
C GLU A 139 -5.69 -2.13 16.80
N LEU A 140 -6.76 -2.88 17.11
CA LEU A 140 -6.75 -3.86 18.20
C LEU A 140 -5.73 -4.96 17.95
N ALA A 141 -5.66 -5.47 16.72
CA ALA A 141 -4.71 -6.49 16.33
C ALA A 141 -3.26 -5.98 16.44
N ALA A 142 -2.98 -4.80 15.90
CA ALA A 142 -1.66 -4.17 15.99
C ALA A 142 -1.20 -3.97 17.42
N ARG A 143 -2.06 -3.43 18.28
CA ARG A 143 -1.75 -3.21 19.72
C ARG A 143 -1.51 -4.51 20.49
N THR A 144 -2.01 -5.63 19.98
CA THR A 144 -1.80 -6.96 20.59
C THR A 144 -0.80 -7.83 19.84
N MET A 145 -0.06 -7.23 18.89
CA MET A 145 0.93 -7.93 18.05
C MET A 145 0.35 -9.16 17.35
N ARG A 146 -0.87 -9.02 16.83
CA ARG A 146 -1.59 -10.09 16.14
C ARG A 146 -1.92 -9.67 14.72
N MET A 147 -1.91 -10.66 13.84
CA MET A 147 -2.25 -10.50 12.43
C MET A 147 -2.98 -11.75 11.95
N GLN A 148 -3.91 -11.57 11.03
CA GLN A 148 -4.59 -12.66 10.36
C GLN A 148 -4.67 -12.40 8.87
N ARG A 149 -4.28 -13.38 8.07
CA ARG A 149 -4.43 -13.39 6.62
C ARG A 149 -5.80 -13.99 6.25
N GLY A 150 -6.44 -13.39 5.25
CA GLY A 150 -7.74 -13.83 4.77
C GLY A 150 -8.88 -13.58 5.78
N ARG A 151 -9.99 -14.26 5.57
CA ARG A 151 -11.19 -14.15 6.40
C ARG A 151 -11.20 -15.23 7.48
N ALA A 152 -11.34 -14.85 8.74
CA ALA A 152 -11.54 -15.78 9.85
C ALA A 152 -12.84 -16.60 9.71
N HIS A 153 -13.83 -16.03 9.02
CA HIS A 153 -15.17 -16.61 8.84
C HIS A 153 -15.74 -16.12 7.50
N PRO A 154 -16.56 -16.92 6.78
CA PRO A 154 -17.14 -16.53 5.48
C PRO A 154 -17.91 -15.19 5.50
N LYS A 155 -18.51 -14.85 6.65
CA LYS A 155 -19.18 -13.55 6.89
C LYS A 155 -18.28 -12.54 7.61
N GLY A 156 -17.04 -12.90 7.94
CA GLY A 156 -16.06 -12.04 8.58
C GLY A 156 -15.49 -11.01 7.62
N ARG A 157 -14.90 -9.95 8.18
CA ARG A 157 -14.14 -8.97 7.39
C ARG A 157 -12.71 -9.47 7.22
N GLU A 158 -12.15 -9.16 6.08
CA GLU A 158 -10.71 -9.24 5.89
C GLU A 158 -10.04 -8.15 6.71
N MET A 159 -8.85 -8.45 7.20
CA MET A 159 -7.97 -7.47 7.82
C MET A 159 -7.06 -6.91 6.73
N PRO A 160 -7.29 -5.68 6.22
CA PRO A 160 -6.36 -5.07 5.27
C PRO A 160 -5.00 -4.89 5.92
N TYR A 161 -3.96 -5.19 5.18
CA TYR A 161 -2.57 -5.06 5.64
C TYR A 161 -1.67 -4.62 4.50
N ALA A 162 -0.50 -4.19 4.83
CA ALA A 162 0.59 -3.90 3.93
C ALA A 162 1.88 -4.50 4.51
N TYR A 163 3.03 -4.03 4.06
CA TYR A 163 4.32 -4.58 4.48
C TYR A 163 5.27 -3.49 4.95
N HIS A 164 6.17 -3.90 5.85
CA HIS A 164 7.47 -3.30 6.04
C HIS A 164 8.49 -4.25 5.44
N PHE A 165 9.43 -3.76 4.67
CA PHE A 165 10.46 -4.58 4.03
C PHE A 165 11.73 -3.79 3.71
N ASP A 166 12.79 -4.49 3.36
CA ASP A 166 14.03 -3.91 2.89
C ASP A 166 13.88 -3.52 1.41
N ALA A 167 13.89 -2.22 1.12
CA ALA A 167 13.70 -1.70 -0.23
C ALA A 167 14.86 -2.05 -1.18
N GLY A 168 16.07 -2.20 -0.64
CA GLY A 168 17.21 -2.64 -1.43
C GLY A 168 17.03 -4.07 -1.92
N LEU A 169 16.56 -4.97 -1.04
CA LEU A 169 16.27 -6.36 -1.41
C LEU A 169 15.06 -6.49 -2.34
N TYR A 170 14.16 -5.52 -2.32
CA TYR A 170 13.01 -5.51 -3.25
C TYR A 170 13.39 -5.02 -4.65
N ALA A 171 14.43 -4.20 -4.77
CA ALA A 171 14.93 -3.70 -6.04
C ALA A 171 15.92 -4.67 -6.73
N ALA A 172 16.53 -5.56 -5.96
CA ALA A 172 17.47 -6.57 -6.44
C ALA A 172 16.78 -7.75 -7.11
#